data_8327dafe4d453283910251d0eec758bd
#
_entry.id   8327dafe4d453283910251d0eec758bd
#
_cell.length_a   1.000
_cell.length_b   1.000
_cell.length_c   1.000
_cell.angle_alpha   90.00
_cell.angle_beta   90.00
_cell.angle_gamma   90.00
#
_symmetry.space_group_name_H-M   'P 1'
#
loop_
_entity.id
_entity.type
_entity.pdbx_description
1 polymer ?
#
loop_
_entity_poly.entity_id
_entity_poly.type
_entity_poly.pdbx_seq_one_letter_code
_entity_poly.pdbx_strand_id
1 'polypeptide(L)'
;LHVLARRPNDPVLIVEGEKTAVAASKLFPSHVVITWQGGSKRVGRAVLDPLLDRTTPIILWPDHDKPGRDAMVYLKARLPAARVVTLPSSLPDGWDLADPIPPDVSIQGLLDAAGDLPRPVPAQPAPASQNPLDDLHYDPNSGQWWTRNAWGDYAQINGERVRTLFTESGVSPTKDQTSASDVDRELLRRTRDTRIRYAGSVAGHRAGLYGNILVTESVAPLPAVPGDCARIQTYLHNLLDQNDDQYWRLIFWLALRRRAVLTNTWRASQALALVGPAACGKSFVQAAVITRLLGGRIAKPYRYMSGATEFNGDLFASEHLCISDEAPGRDIHSRRSLGSHIKSMLFDIDQSCHPKNRQAVTLRPIWAMSISLNDEPENLQVLPPLDPSLMDKLIILRCVRHQLPWPGPEIEVLRNIIDTELPAFAHYLDGLTVPDHLIEPRCGLKAYQHPAILEELMQLSPEHQLIGLIDTVIFENEFLTWRGTASDLETALRDSKYSREADRLFRFNTACGVYLARLHEQDPERIKKTKTNGKVKWSITPPQKSAALD
;
A
#
# COMPACT_ATOMS: atom_id res chain seq x y z
N LEU A 1 -12.44 31.96 -4.44
CA LEU A 1 -13.56 31.46 -5.26
C LEU A 1 -14.09 32.53 -6.22
N HIS A 2 -14.37 33.75 -5.75
CA HIS A 2 -14.95 34.85 -6.56
C HIS A 2 -14.03 35.28 -7.72
N VAL A 3 -12.72 35.32 -7.50
CA VAL A 3 -11.74 35.64 -8.55
C VAL A 3 -11.63 34.51 -9.57
N LEU A 4 -11.66 33.26 -9.14
CA LEU A 4 -11.65 32.08 -10.02
C LEU A 4 -12.86 32.09 -10.98
N ALA A 5 -14.05 32.45 -10.47
CA ALA A 5 -15.27 32.55 -11.28
C ALA A 5 -15.23 33.69 -12.32
N ARG A 6 -14.54 34.80 -12.01
CA ARG A 6 -14.39 35.93 -12.95
C ARG A 6 -13.30 35.75 -13.99
N ARG A 7 -12.35 34.85 -13.74
CA ARG A 7 -11.20 34.57 -14.61
C ARG A 7 -11.09 33.05 -14.90
N PRO A 8 -12.08 32.46 -15.57
CA PRO A 8 -12.17 31.02 -15.74
C PRO A 8 -11.07 30.44 -16.65
N ASN A 9 -10.52 31.24 -17.54
CA ASN A 9 -9.52 30.81 -18.54
C ASN A 9 -8.09 31.13 -18.15
N ASP A 10 -7.86 31.80 -17.03
CA ASP A 10 -6.50 32.17 -16.63
C ASP A 10 -5.84 31.03 -15.85
N PRO A 11 -4.51 30.88 -15.95
CA PRO A 11 -3.78 29.91 -15.16
C PRO A 11 -3.87 30.25 -13.66
N VAL A 12 -3.81 29.21 -12.83
CA VAL A 12 -3.91 29.34 -11.37
C VAL A 12 -2.54 29.12 -10.75
N LEU A 13 -2.15 30.03 -9.81
CA LEU A 13 -0.97 29.90 -8.99
C LEU A 13 -1.40 29.70 -7.54
N ILE A 14 -1.01 28.59 -6.92
CA ILE A 14 -1.30 28.26 -5.53
C ILE A 14 -0.04 28.46 -4.70
N VAL A 15 -0.14 29.29 -3.67
CA VAL A 15 0.96 29.64 -2.75
C VAL A 15 0.54 29.41 -1.31
N GLU A 16 1.50 29.31 -0.40
CA GLU A 16 1.24 29.21 1.02
C GLU A 16 1.09 30.61 1.66
N GLY A 17 0.01 30.82 2.40
CA GLY A 17 -0.22 32.02 3.19
C GLY A 17 -0.73 33.25 2.42
N GLU A 18 -1.43 34.13 3.14
CA GLU A 18 -2.08 35.32 2.57
C GLU A 18 -1.07 36.39 2.16
N LYS A 19 0.04 36.55 2.90
CA LYS A 19 1.13 37.50 2.60
C LYS A 19 1.77 37.17 1.26
N THR A 20 2.12 35.89 1.09
CA THR A 20 2.71 35.37 -0.14
C THR A 20 1.74 35.47 -1.32
N ALA A 21 0.42 35.26 -1.10
CA ALA A 21 -0.58 35.40 -2.15
C ALA A 21 -0.73 36.84 -2.66
N VAL A 22 -0.65 37.83 -1.76
CA VAL A 22 -0.67 39.26 -2.14
C VAL A 22 0.56 39.63 -2.95
N ALA A 23 1.74 39.16 -2.56
CA ALA A 23 2.99 39.40 -3.30
C ALA A 23 2.95 38.70 -4.68
N ALA A 24 2.58 37.44 -4.73
CA ALA A 24 2.45 36.65 -5.95
C ALA A 24 1.46 37.28 -6.95
N SER A 25 0.34 37.84 -6.48
CA SER A 25 -0.65 38.53 -7.34
C SER A 25 -0.08 39.76 -8.05
N LYS A 26 0.89 40.44 -7.42
CA LYS A 26 1.60 41.57 -8.03
C LYS A 26 2.68 41.13 -9.02
N LEU A 27 3.36 40.03 -8.69
CA LEU A 27 4.44 39.47 -9.51
C LEU A 27 3.91 38.77 -10.76
N PHE A 28 2.76 38.12 -10.67
CA PHE A 28 2.14 37.31 -11.72
C PHE A 28 0.69 37.75 -12.02
N PRO A 29 0.47 38.97 -12.57
CA PRO A 29 -0.88 39.51 -12.80
C PRO A 29 -1.72 38.73 -13.82
N SER A 30 -1.08 37.91 -14.68
CA SER A 30 -1.73 36.98 -15.60
C SER A 30 -2.31 35.73 -14.95
N HIS A 31 -1.96 35.45 -13.70
CA HIS A 31 -2.43 34.27 -12.97
C HIS A 31 -3.52 34.62 -11.96
N VAL A 32 -4.40 33.68 -11.69
CA VAL A 32 -5.29 33.73 -10.52
C VAL A 32 -4.54 33.15 -9.35
N VAL A 33 -4.08 34.01 -8.44
CA VAL A 33 -3.37 33.55 -7.23
C VAL A 33 -4.36 33.18 -6.15
N ILE A 34 -4.18 32.01 -5.57
CA ILE A 34 -4.99 31.49 -4.46
C ILE A 34 -4.10 30.91 -3.37
N THR A 35 -4.64 30.86 -2.16
CA THR A 35 -4.02 30.28 -0.98
C THR A 35 -5.07 29.65 -0.08
N TRP A 36 -4.65 28.98 0.98
CA TRP A 36 -5.50 28.44 2.04
C TRP A 36 -5.15 29.07 3.39
N GLN A 37 -6.10 29.04 4.33
CA GLN A 37 -5.90 29.61 5.65
C GLN A 37 -5.11 28.68 6.58
N GLY A 38 -4.14 29.25 7.31
CA GLY A 38 -3.45 28.60 8.43
C GLY A 38 -2.20 27.81 8.06
N GLY A 39 -1.57 28.13 6.91
CA GLY A 39 -0.25 27.66 6.51
C GLY A 39 -0.15 26.16 6.26
N SER A 40 1.08 25.65 6.09
CA SER A 40 1.38 24.25 5.75
C SER A 40 0.67 23.21 6.64
N LYS A 41 0.55 23.46 7.94
CA LYS A 41 -0.12 22.55 8.90
C LYS A 41 -1.62 22.36 8.64
N ARG A 42 -2.26 23.26 7.89
CA ARG A 42 -3.70 23.24 7.60
C ARG A 42 -4.02 23.01 6.11
N VAL A 43 -3.05 22.64 5.29
CA VAL A 43 -3.26 22.34 3.86
C VAL A 43 -4.37 21.31 3.63
N GLY A 44 -4.57 20.38 4.55
CA GLY A 44 -5.67 19.39 4.49
C GLY A 44 -7.09 19.99 4.53
N ARG A 45 -7.24 21.27 4.88
CA ARG A 45 -8.52 22.00 4.88
C ARG A 45 -8.72 22.89 3.63
N ALA A 46 -7.77 22.88 2.71
CA ALA A 46 -7.88 23.62 1.45
C ALA A 46 -9.06 23.10 0.62
N VAL A 47 -9.93 24.03 0.20
CA VAL A 47 -11.08 23.71 -0.68
C VAL A 47 -10.58 23.69 -2.12
N LEU A 48 -10.40 22.50 -2.70
CA LEU A 48 -9.82 22.29 -4.02
C LEU A 48 -10.88 21.94 -5.09
N ASP A 49 -12.13 21.65 -4.70
CA ASP A 49 -13.19 21.22 -5.62
C ASP A 49 -13.35 22.15 -6.84
N PRO A 50 -13.26 23.50 -6.72
CA PRO A 50 -13.38 24.39 -7.88
C PRO A 50 -12.20 24.31 -8.86
N LEU A 51 -11.16 23.56 -8.54
CA LEU A 51 -9.95 23.40 -9.35
C LEU A 51 -9.90 22.04 -10.05
N LEU A 52 -10.71 21.06 -9.62
CA LEU A 52 -10.64 19.69 -10.11
C LEU A 52 -10.99 19.57 -11.59
N ASP A 53 -11.96 20.38 -12.06
CA ASP A 53 -12.46 20.35 -13.43
C ASP A 53 -11.84 21.42 -14.33
N ARG A 54 -10.78 22.13 -13.85
CA ARG A 54 -10.14 23.18 -14.65
C ARG A 54 -9.22 22.58 -15.69
N THR A 55 -9.35 23.09 -16.92
CA THR A 55 -8.47 22.75 -18.05
C THR A 55 -7.25 23.66 -18.17
N THR A 56 -7.26 24.81 -17.46
CA THR A 56 -6.15 25.76 -17.45
C THR A 56 -5.03 25.28 -16.53
N PRO A 57 -3.75 25.65 -16.80
CA PRO A 57 -2.64 25.24 -15.97
C PRO A 57 -2.81 25.65 -14.50
N ILE A 58 -2.51 24.73 -13.60
CA ILE A 58 -2.41 24.96 -12.15
C ILE A 58 -0.95 24.80 -11.78
N ILE A 59 -0.39 25.81 -11.10
CA ILE A 59 1.00 25.84 -10.66
C ILE A 59 1.02 25.94 -9.14
N LEU A 60 1.83 25.10 -8.48
CA LEU A 60 2.05 25.08 -7.04
C LEU A 60 3.42 25.70 -6.74
N TRP A 61 3.46 26.72 -5.90
CA TRP A 61 4.69 27.40 -5.51
C TRP A 61 4.94 27.21 -4.00
N PRO A 62 5.94 26.41 -3.60
CA PRO A 62 6.25 26.16 -2.19
C PRO A 62 6.96 27.35 -1.54
N ASP A 63 6.86 27.46 -0.23
CA ASP A 63 7.86 28.16 0.56
C ASP A 63 9.15 27.32 0.59
N HIS A 64 10.31 27.98 0.73
CA HIS A 64 11.61 27.30 0.66
C HIS A 64 11.98 26.65 2.00
N ASP A 65 11.06 25.83 2.54
CA ASP A 65 11.28 25.01 3.73
C ASP A 65 10.68 23.61 3.59
N LYS A 66 10.91 22.74 4.57
CA LYS A 66 10.35 21.39 4.53
C LYS A 66 8.82 21.39 4.62
N PRO A 67 8.17 22.13 5.55
CA PRO A 67 6.70 22.19 5.61
C PRO A 67 6.05 22.66 4.31
N GLY A 68 6.59 23.69 3.65
CA GLY A 68 6.10 24.21 2.38
C GLY A 68 6.19 23.15 1.26
N ARG A 69 7.31 22.44 1.17
CA ARG A 69 7.46 21.32 0.22
C ARG A 69 6.47 20.18 0.50
N ASP A 70 6.29 19.81 1.77
CA ASP A 70 5.33 18.75 2.16
C ASP A 70 3.88 19.17 1.83
N ALA A 71 3.53 20.45 1.97
CA ALA A 71 2.23 21.00 1.58
C ALA A 71 1.99 20.87 0.06
N MET A 72 3.01 21.15 -0.77
CA MET A 72 2.91 21.00 -2.22
C MET A 72 2.77 19.54 -2.66
N VAL A 73 3.43 18.61 -1.96
CA VAL A 73 3.23 17.15 -2.17
C VAL A 73 1.77 16.78 -1.91
N TYR A 74 1.18 17.28 -0.82
CA TYR A 74 -0.23 17.06 -0.50
C TYR A 74 -1.18 17.62 -1.56
N LEU A 75 -0.95 18.85 -2.01
CA LEU A 75 -1.76 19.49 -3.06
C LEU A 75 -1.61 18.77 -4.40
N LYS A 76 -0.41 18.38 -4.79
CA LYS A 76 -0.14 17.63 -6.03
C LYS A 76 -0.86 16.27 -6.05
N ALA A 77 -0.95 15.60 -4.91
CA ALA A 77 -1.70 14.34 -4.80
C ALA A 77 -3.20 14.53 -5.08
N ARG A 78 -3.75 15.73 -4.79
CA ARG A 78 -5.17 16.06 -5.03
C ARG A 78 -5.43 16.78 -6.36
N LEU A 79 -4.39 17.39 -6.93
CA LEU A 79 -4.40 18.07 -8.23
C LEU A 79 -3.31 17.46 -9.12
N PRO A 80 -3.50 16.24 -9.65
CA PRO A 80 -2.45 15.51 -10.37
C PRO A 80 -1.91 16.23 -11.60
N ALA A 81 -2.73 17.05 -12.27
CA ALA A 81 -2.33 17.86 -13.43
C ALA A 81 -1.54 19.13 -13.06
N ALA A 82 -1.50 19.55 -11.79
CA ALA A 82 -0.79 20.73 -11.37
C ALA A 82 0.73 20.56 -11.56
N ARG A 83 1.43 21.60 -11.97
CA ARG A 83 2.89 21.67 -12.03
C ARG A 83 3.43 22.29 -10.75
N VAL A 84 4.65 21.94 -10.34
CA VAL A 84 5.26 22.45 -9.11
C VAL A 84 6.54 23.21 -9.46
N VAL A 85 6.72 24.37 -8.84
CA VAL A 85 7.95 25.15 -8.96
C VAL A 85 9.03 24.50 -8.09
N THR A 86 10.20 24.29 -8.67
CA THR A 86 11.40 23.83 -7.94
C THR A 86 12.24 25.05 -7.61
N LEU A 87 12.36 25.37 -6.32
CA LEU A 87 13.17 26.48 -5.84
C LEU A 87 14.65 26.08 -5.77
N PRO A 88 15.60 26.96 -6.19
CA PRO A 88 17.03 26.70 -6.06
C PRO A 88 17.47 26.61 -4.61
N SER A 89 18.41 25.72 -4.33
CA SER A 89 18.96 25.52 -2.97
C SER A 89 19.76 26.70 -2.43
N SER A 90 20.07 27.69 -3.27
CA SER A 90 20.72 28.93 -2.87
C SER A 90 19.80 29.92 -2.14
N LEU A 91 18.48 29.72 -2.19
CA LEU A 91 17.54 30.57 -1.45
C LEU A 91 17.61 30.27 0.06
N PRO A 92 17.41 31.30 0.91
CA PRO A 92 17.33 31.11 2.36
C PRO A 92 16.24 30.12 2.77
N ASP A 93 16.44 29.41 3.88
CA ASP A 93 15.38 28.57 4.47
C ASP A 93 14.19 29.44 4.90
N GLY A 94 12.99 28.99 4.55
CA GLY A 94 11.74 29.73 4.79
C GLY A 94 11.47 30.88 3.80
N TRP A 95 12.30 31.08 2.77
CA TRP A 95 12.05 32.11 1.75
C TRP A 95 10.71 31.90 1.03
N ASP A 96 9.93 32.99 0.86
CA ASP A 96 8.67 33.02 0.13
C ASP A 96 8.64 34.18 -0.90
N LEU A 97 7.61 34.23 -1.76
CA LEU A 97 7.46 35.28 -2.78
C LEU A 97 7.21 36.68 -2.21
N ALA A 98 7.00 36.85 -0.93
CA ALA A 98 6.87 38.14 -0.26
C ALA A 98 8.22 38.65 0.30
N ASP A 99 9.27 37.83 0.26
CA ASP A 99 10.61 38.23 0.65
C ASP A 99 11.37 38.88 -0.53
N PRO A 100 12.48 39.59 -0.25
CA PRO A 100 13.33 40.16 -1.29
C PRO A 100 13.81 39.07 -2.27
N ILE A 101 13.67 39.34 -3.56
CA ILE A 101 14.13 38.43 -4.62
C ILE A 101 15.62 38.64 -4.84
N PRO A 102 16.47 37.59 -4.68
CA PRO A 102 17.89 37.70 -4.97
C PRO A 102 18.15 38.07 -6.44
N PRO A 103 19.19 38.89 -6.73
CA PRO A 103 19.45 39.40 -8.09
C PRO A 103 19.73 38.30 -9.13
N ASP A 104 20.18 37.14 -8.69
CA ASP A 104 20.52 35.99 -9.51
C ASP A 104 19.33 35.03 -9.72
N VAL A 105 18.16 35.34 -9.15
CA VAL A 105 16.96 34.49 -9.24
C VAL A 105 15.92 35.10 -10.17
N SER A 106 15.63 34.41 -11.26
CA SER A 106 14.52 34.76 -12.17
C SER A 106 13.23 34.05 -11.75
N ILE A 107 12.35 34.75 -11.04
CA ILE A 107 11.05 34.18 -10.62
C ILE A 107 10.16 33.76 -11.81
N GLN A 108 10.20 34.51 -12.93
CA GLN A 108 9.48 34.13 -14.13
C GLN A 108 10.09 32.86 -14.75
N GLY A 109 11.42 32.75 -14.78
CA GLY A 109 12.09 31.53 -15.23
C GLY A 109 11.76 30.30 -14.36
N LEU A 110 11.61 30.48 -13.06
CA LEU A 110 11.17 29.42 -12.15
C LEU A 110 9.71 28.99 -12.41
N LEU A 111 8.82 29.95 -12.67
CA LEU A 111 7.43 29.69 -13.02
C LEU A 111 7.31 28.93 -14.33
N ASP A 112 8.07 29.35 -15.36
CA ASP A 112 8.06 28.75 -16.69
C ASP A 112 8.66 27.33 -16.68
N ALA A 113 9.63 27.08 -15.79
CA ALA A 113 10.25 25.78 -15.56
C ALA A 113 9.44 24.86 -14.61
N ALA A 114 8.27 25.33 -14.12
CA ALA A 114 7.41 24.50 -13.28
C ALA A 114 7.06 23.19 -14.01
N GLY A 115 7.27 22.08 -13.34
CA GLY A 115 7.08 20.74 -13.89
C GLY A 115 6.35 19.81 -12.93
N ASP A 116 6.39 18.55 -13.20
CA ASP A 116 6.06 17.57 -12.19
C ASP A 116 6.99 17.78 -10.99
N LEU A 117 6.43 17.61 -9.77
CA LEU A 117 7.32 17.52 -8.59
C LEU A 117 8.50 16.65 -9.03
N PRO A 118 9.76 17.12 -8.83
CA PRO A 118 10.85 16.18 -8.90
C PRO A 118 10.40 15.04 -8.02
N ARG A 119 10.11 13.89 -8.65
CA ARG A 119 9.81 12.68 -7.88
C ARG A 119 10.86 12.70 -6.81
N PRO A 120 10.51 12.55 -5.49
CA PRO A 120 11.55 12.29 -4.54
C PRO A 120 12.29 11.11 -5.17
N VAL A 121 13.40 11.40 -5.82
CA VAL A 121 14.35 10.37 -6.21
C VAL A 121 14.65 9.78 -4.85
N PRO A 122 14.28 8.52 -4.59
CA PRO A 122 14.61 7.91 -3.32
C PRO A 122 16.08 8.21 -3.21
N ALA A 123 16.52 8.83 -2.10
CA ALA A 123 17.87 9.31 -1.99
C ALA A 123 18.75 8.20 -2.53
N GLN A 124 19.33 8.42 -3.73
CA GLN A 124 20.13 7.36 -4.33
C GLN A 124 21.20 7.12 -3.29
N PRO A 125 21.44 5.89 -2.89
CA PRO A 125 22.52 5.62 -1.97
C PRO A 125 23.74 6.33 -2.52
N ALA A 126 24.48 7.05 -1.68
CA ALA A 126 25.68 7.75 -2.09
C ALA A 126 26.54 6.78 -2.94
N PRO A 127 27.13 7.23 -4.05
CA PRO A 127 27.95 6.36 -4.89
C PRO A 127 28.96 5.65 -3.99
N ALA A 128 29.16 4.36 -4.22
CA ALA A 128 30.09 3.56 -3.42
C ALA A 128 31.47 4.24 -3.43
N SER A 129 31.98 4.58 -2.25
CA SER A 129 33.37 5.04 -2.12
C SER A 129 34.31 3.89 -2.45
N GLN A 130 35.44 4.19 -3.09
CA GLN A 130 36.50 3.22 -3.32
C GLN A 130 37.25 2.87 -2.01
N ASN A 131 37.10 3.70 -0.97
CA ASN A 131 37.71 3.47 0.32
C ASN A 131 36.69 2.81 1.28
N PRO A 132 36.94 1.57 1.77
CA PRO A 132 36.04 0.87 2.70
C PRO A 132 35.71 1.66 3.99
N LEU A 133 36.60 2.59 4.37
CA LEU A 133 36.41 3.43 5.56
C LEU A 133 35.37 4.52 5.39
N ASP A 134 35.05 4.95 4.16
CA ASP A 134 34.05 5.97 3.90
C ASP A 134 32.61 5.42 4.00
N ASP A 135 32.45 4.11 3.76
CA ASP A 135 31.18 3.38 3.88
C ASP A 135 31.08 2.57 5.20
N LEU A 136 31.78 3.03 6.25
CA LEU A 136 31.78 2.37 7.57
C LEU A 136 30.68 2.95 8.46
N HIS A 137 29.76 2.10 8.94
CA HIS A 137 28.62 2.49 9.77
C HIS A 137 28.57 1.68 11.06
N TYR A 138 28.25 2.35 12.18
CA TYR A 138 28.14 1.73 13.50
C TYR A 138 26.67 1.55 13.92
N ASP A 139 26.28 0.32 14.25
CA ASP A 139 24.98 0.00 14.84
C ASP A 139 25.10 -0.13 16.37
N PRO A 140 24.64 0.87 17.14
CA PRO A 140 24.72 0.84 18.59
C PRO A 140 23.83 -0.22 19.23
N ASN A 141 22.81 -0.73 18.53
CA ASN A 141 21.90 -1.74 19.07
C ASN A 141 22.54 -3.13 19.09
N SER A 142 23.40 -3.42 18.12
CA SER A 142 24.14 -4.69 18.05
C SER A 142 25.60 -4.57 18.49
N GLY A 143 26.13 -3.34 18.61
CA GLY A 143 27.55 -3.10 18.84
C GLY A 143 28.44 -3.48 17.65
N GLN A 144 27.84 -3.69 16.49
CA GLN A 144 28.55 -4.15 15.28
C GLN A 144 28.74 -3.00 14.27
N TRP A 145 29.66 -3.23 13.37
CA TRP A 145 29.98 -2.34 12.27
C TRP A 145 29.50 -2.94 10.95
N TRP A 146 29.24 -2.08 10.00
CA TRP A 146 28.83 -2.44 8.66
C TRP A 146 29.75 -1.74 7.66
N THR A 147 30.22 -2.46 6.66
CA THR A 147 31.02 -1.92 5.55
C THR A 147 30.54 -2.50 4.23
N ARG A 148 30.72 -1.76 3.15
CA ARG A 148 30.31 -2.20 1.82
C ARG A 148 31.27 -3.28 1.32
N ASN A 149 30.70 -4.35 0.76
CA ASN A 149 31.45 -5.43 0.11
C ASN A 149 31.66 -5.16 -1.39
N ALA A 150 32.39 -6.05 -2.07
CA ALA A 150 32.69 -5.91 -3.49
C ALA A 150 31.46 -5.98 -4.42
N TRP A 151 30.33 -6.51 -3.95
CA TRP A 151 29.07 -6.60 -4.70
C TRP A 151 28.16 -5.39 -4.48
N GLY A 152 28.58 -4.44 -3.64
CA GLY A 152 27.82 -3.22 -3.35
C GLY A 152 26.84 -3.34 -2.19
N ASP A 153 26.70 -4.50 -1.56
CA ASP A 153 25.92 -4.73 -0.36
C ASP A 153 26.75 -4.48 0.90
N TYR A 154 26.12 -4.40 2.07
CA TYR A 154 26.81 -4.20 3.34
C TYR A 154 26.96 -5.51 4.10
N ALA A 155 28.20 -5.78 4.53
CA ALA A 155 28.55 -6.90 5.39
C ALA A 155 28.84 -6.42 6.81
N GLN A 156 28.43 -7.23 7.77
CA GLN A 156 28.71 -6.99 9.18
C GLN A 156 30.16 -7.36 9.52
N ILE A 157 30.86 -6.48 10.23
CA ILE A 157 32.23 -6.72 10.72
C ILE A 157 32.34 -6.34 12.20
N ASN A 158 33.27 -6.94 12.89
CA ASN A 158 33.57 -6.65 14.30
C ASN A 158 34.56 -5.48 14.45
N GLY A 159 34.68 -4.96 15.68
CA GLY A 159 35.59 -3.85 15.98
C GLY A 159 37.05 -4.16 15.74
N GLU A 160 37.49 -5.43 15.83
CA GLU A 160 38.87 -5.83 15.54
C GLU A 160 39.19 -5.69 14.06
N ARG A 161 38.28 -6.11 13.18
CA ARG A 161 38.45 -5.92 11.74
C ARG A 161 38.46 -4.44 11.36
N VAL A 162 37.65 -3.60 12.03
CA VAL A 162 37.67 -2.13 11.84
C VAL A 162 39.03 -1.57 12.24
N ARG A 163 39.61 -2.02 13.36
CA ARG A 163 41.00 -1.64 13.78
C ARG A 163 42.04 -2.00 12.73
N THR A 164 41.94 -3.20 12.17
CA THR A 164 42.81 -3.65 11.09
C THR A 164 42.72 -2.73 9.87
N LEU A 165 41.49 -2.38 9.44
CA LEU A 165 41.26 -1.47 8.31
C LEU A 165 41.87 -0.08 8.55
N PHE A 166 41.78 0.47 9.76
CA PHE A 166 42.42 1.74 10.08
C PHE A 166 43.96 1.61 10.01
N THR A 167 44.54 0.53 10.54
CA THR A 167 45.96 0.29 10.47
C THR A 167 46.44 0.12 9.03
N GLU A 168 45.71 -0.64 8.22
CA GLU A 168 46.00 -0.82 6.78
C GLU A 168 45.92 0.52 6.01
N SER A 169 45.09 1.47 6.47
CA SER A 169 44.99 2.82 5.91
C SER A 169 46.04 3.82 6.44
N GLY A 170 46.97 3.37 7.27
CA GLY A 170 48.08 4.18 7.79
C GLY A 170 47.81 4.85 9.15
N VAL A 171 46.70 4.55 9.83
CA VAL A 171 46.45 5.04 11.18
C VAL A 171 47.29 4.27 12.19
N SER A 172 48.01 4.98 13.07
CA SER A 172 48.94 4.35 13.99
C SER A 172 48.26 3.50 15.07
N PRO A 173 48.60 2.22 15.21
CA PRO A 173 48.11 1.38 16.31
C PRO A 173 48.89 1.56 17.60
N THR A 174 49.98 2.36 17.59
CA THR A 174 50.88 2.53 18.74
C THR A 174 50.20 3.41 19.80
N LYS A 175 50.21 2.96 21.05
CA LYS A 175 49.69 3.71 22.18
C LYS A 175 50.63 4.86 22.54
N ASP A 176 50.04 6.02 22.82
CA ASP A 176 50.74 7.18 23.33
C ASP A 176 50.81 7.20 24.88
N GLN A 177 51.24 8.33 25.45
CA GLN A 177 51.31 8.53 26.90
C GLN A 177 49.95 8.45 27.61
N THR A 178 48.87 8.59 26.88
CA THR A 178 47.49 8.48 27.41
C THR A 178 46.91 7.05 27.33
N SER A 179 47.73 6.07 26.96
CA SER A 179 47.37 4.66 26.77
C SER A 179 46.34 4.43 25.66
N ALA A 180 46.10 5.41 24.80
CA ALA A 180 45.22 5.32 23.62
C ALA A 180 46.09 5.41 22.34
N SER A 181 45.70 4.63 21.32
CA SER A 181 46.28 4.74 19.97
C SER A 181 45.47 5.67 19.09
N ASP A 182 46.04 6.11 17.95
CA ASP A 182 45.26 6.86 16.95
C ASP A 182 44.12 6.04 16.39
N VAL A 183 44.30 4.71 16.25
CA VAL A 183 43.22 3.78 15.90
C VAL A 183 42.11 3.80 16.93
N ASP A 184 42.42 3.86 18.25
CA ASP A 184 41.39 3.94 19.31
C ASP A 184 40.59 5.23 19.25
N ARG A 185 41.26 6.36 18.99
CA ARG A 185 40.61 7.69 18.85
C ARG A 185 39.75 7.73 17.61
N GLU A 186 40.18 7.23 16.48
CA GLU A 186 39.42 7.19 15.25
C GLU A 186 38.20 6.25 15.36
N LEU A 187 38.36 5.08 15.98
CA LEU A 187 37.25 4.18 16.27
C LEU A 187 36.17 4.87 17.13
N LEU A 188 36.59 5.55 18.21
CA LEU A 188 35.67 6.27 19.07
C LEU A 188 34.97 7.42 18.33
N ARG A 189 35.68 8.16 17.48
CA ARG A 189 35.13 9.21 16.64
C ARG A 189 34.10 8.66 15.69
N ARG A 190 34.44 7.60 14.94
CA ARG A 190 33.54 6.96 13.98
C ARG A 190 32.30 6.35 14.64
N THR A 191 32.41 5.79 15.85
CA THR A 191 31.27 5.30 16.63
C THR A 191 30.21 6.37 16.85
N ARG A 192 30.58 7.66 16.94
CA ARG A 192 29.65 8.79 17.06
C ARG A 192 29.15 9.29 15.70
N ASP A 193 30.07 9.48 14.75
CA ASP A 193 29.83 10.18 13.49
C ASP A 193 29.06 9.32 12.49
N THR A 194 29.21 7.99 12.53
CA THR A 194 28.61 7.04 11.58
C THR A 194 27.51 6.17 12.18
N ARG A 195 26.90 6.67 13.27
CA ARG A 195 25.86 5.95 13.99
C ARG A 195 24.57 5.83 13.19
N ILE A 196 24.10 4.59 13.04
CA ILE A 196 22.83 4.27 12.40
C ILE A 196 21.78 3.84 13.44
N ARG A 197 20.50 3.95 13.09
CA ARG A 197 19.39 3.52 13.91
C ARG A 197 18.87 2.13 13.52
N TYR A 198 19.06 1.74 12.29
CA TYR A 198 18.64 0.47 11.73
C TYR A 198 19.66 0.01 10.70
N ALA A 199 19.92 -1.30 10.69
CA ALA A 199 20.62 -2.00 9.63
C ALA A 199 19.84 -3.27 9.26
N GLY A 200 19.55 -3.44 7.99
CA GLY A 200 18.83 -4.59 7.45
C GLY A 200 18.30 -4.33 6.05
N SER A 201 17.85 -5.38 5.37
CA SER A 201 17.19 -5.26 4.07
C SER A 201 15.84 -4.53 4.23
N VAL A 202 15.49 -3.70 3.24
CA VAL A 202 14.18 -3.03 3.16
C VAL A 202 13.60 -3.28 1.78
N ALA A 203 12.39 -3.83 1.76
CA ALA A 203 11.69 -4.23 0.54
C ALA A 203 11.66 -3.11 -0.51
N GLY A 204 12.09 -3.44 -1.74
CA GLY A 204 12.13 -2.53 -2.88
C GLY A 204 13.27 -1.51 -2.86
N HIS A 205 14.16 -1.53 -1.86
CA HIS A 205 15.28 -0.60 -1.76
C HIS A 205 16.60 -1.20 -2.23
N ARG A 206 17.52 -0.32 -2.66
CA ARG A 206 18.91 -0.69 -2.94
C ARG A 206 19.75 -0.49 -1.68
N ALA A 207 20.85 -1.26 -1.57
CA ALA A 207 21.81 -1.11 -0.49
C ALA A 207 22.38 0.31 -0.44
N GLY A 208 22.38 0.90 0.75
CA GLY A 208 22.84 2.28 0.95
C GLY A 208 22.32 2.90 2.24
N LEU A 209 22.86 4.07 2.57
CA LEU A 209 22.46 4.84 3.73
C LEU A 209 21.32 5.81 3.37
N TYR A 210 20.17 5.69 4.01
CA TYR A 210 18.99 6.56 3.87
C TYR A 210 18.76 7.30 5.19
N GLY A 211 19.39 8.46 5.35
CA GLY A 211 19.44 9.15 6.63
C GLY A 211 20.21 8.35 7.67
N ASN A 212 19.53 7.79 8.65
CA ASN A 212 20.12 6.90 9.67
C ASN A 212 19.66 5.43 9.54
N ILE A 213 19.08 5.07 8.40
CA ILE A 213 18.67 3.71 8.05
C ILE A 213 19.70 3.17 7.05
N LEU A 214 20.39 2.11 7.39
CA LEU A 214 21.29 1.39 6.50
C LEU A 214 20.53 0.22 5.87
N VAL A 215 20.25 0.32 4.57
CA VAL A 215 19.75 -0.81 3.78
C VAL A 215 20.95 -1.68 3.41
N THR A 216 20.96 -2.93 3.88
CA THR A 216 22.14 -3.78 3.78
C THR A 216 22.24 -4.53 2.47
N GLU A 217 21.12 -4.84 1.83
CA GLU A 217 21.07 -5.62 0.59
C GLU A 217 20.19 -4.93 -0.44
N SER A 218 20.65 -4.91 -1.68
CA SER A 218 19.86 -4.40 -2.81
C SER A 218 18.75 -5.38 -3.19
N VAL A 219 17.56 -4.84 -3.51
CA VAL A 219 16.59 -5.64 -4.25
C VAL A 219 17.16 -5.98 -5.63
N ALA A 220 16.96 -7.22 -6.07
CA ALA A 220 17.41 -7.73 -7.38
C ALA A 220 16.21 -8.18 -8.23
N PRO A 221 15.42 -7.25 -8.81
CA PRO A 221 14.30 -7.61 -9.66
C PRO A 221 14.79 -8.44 -10.85
N LEU A 222 13.96 -9.40 -11.28
CA LEU A 222 14.29 -10.23 -12.43
C LEU A 222 14.62 -9.35 -13.65
N PRO A 223 15.78 -9.56 -14.33
CA PRO A 223 16.12 -8.83 -15.55
C PRO A 223 15.05 -9.02 -16.63
N ALA A 224 14.65 -7.92 -17.28
CA ALA A 224 13.74 -7.94 -18.42
C ALA A 224 14.55 -8.18 -19.69
N VAL A 225 14.18 -9.20 -20.48
CA VAL A 225 14.85 -9.57 -21.73
C VAL A 225 13.79 -9.66 -22.83
N PRO A 226 13.94 -8.99 -23.98
CA PRO A 226 13.02 -9.16 -25.10
C PRO A 226 12.91 -10.63 -25.53
N GLY A 227 11.70 -11.11 -25.78
CA GLY A 227 11.46 -12.50 -26.18
C GLY A 227 9.98 -12.84 -26.22
N ASP A 228 9.68 -14.10 -26.52
CA ASP A 228 8.32 -14.63 -26.50
C ASP A 228 7.94 -15.07 -25.09
N CYS A 229 6.72 -14.72 -24.67
CA CYS A 229 6.12 -15.12 -23.40
C CYS A 229 4.65 -15.61 -23.57
N ALA A 230 4.30 -16.06 -24.76
CA ALA A 230 2.93 -16.45 -25.10
C ALA A 230 2.43 -17.62 -24.23
N ARG A 231 3.29 -18.56 -23.86
CA ARG A 231 2.88 -19.72 -23.04
C ARG A 231 2.56 -19.30 -21.61
N ILE A 232 3.36 -18.43 -21.00
CA ILE A 232 3.06 -17.93 -19.65
C ILE A 232 1.76 -17.10 -19.65
N GLN A 233 1.54 -16.29 -20.70
CA GLN A 233 0.29 -15.54 -20.86
C GLN A 233 -0.91 -16.49 -21.02
N THR A 234 -0.81 -17.49 -21.86
CA THR A 234 -1.84 -18.53 -22.05
C THR A 234 -2.13 -19.27 -20.74
N TYR A 235 -1.09 -19.65 -19.99
CA TYR A 235 -1.25 -20.28 -18.69
C TYR A 235 -2.04 -19.42 -17.71
N LEU A 236 -1.67 -18.15 -17.58
CA LEU A 236 -2.34 -17.22 -16.66
C LEU A 236 -3.78 -16.92 -17.10
N HIS A 237 -4.03 -16.81 -18.40
CA HIS A 237 -5.37 -16.59 -18.95
C HIS A 237 -6.29 -17.79 -18.71
N ASN A 238 -5.79 -19.02 -18.94
CA ASN A 238 -6.53 -20.25 -18.67
C ASN A 238 -6.81 -20.44 -17.17
N LEU A 239 -5.85 -20.11 -16.30
CA LEU A 239 -6.05 -20.16 -14.85
C LEU A 239 -7.21 -19.25 -14.40
N LEU A 240 -7.43 -18.15 -15.09
CA LEU A 240 -8.49 -17.17 -14.81
C LEU A 240 -9.75 -17.40 -15.66
N ASP A 241 -10.01 -18.66 -16.04
CA ASP A 241 -11.23 -19.08 -16.78
C ASP A 241 -11.38 -18.38 -18.14
N GLN A 242 -10.27 -18.04 -18.79
CA GLN A 242 -10.22 -17.28 -20.04
C GLN A 242 -11.01 -15.97 -20.00
N ASN A 243 -11.12 -15.39 -18.80
CA ASN A 243 -11.81 -14.12 -18.56
C ASN A 243 -10.85 -12.95 -18.71
N ASP A 244 -11.02 -12.17 -19.78
CA ASP A 244 -10.16 -11.03 -20.11
C ASP A 244 -10.13 -9.96 -19.01
N ASP A 245 -11.25 -9.68 -18.34
CA ASP A 245 -11.29 -8.66 -17.29
C ASP A 245 -10.44 -9.08 -16.08
N GLN A 246 -10.51 -10.35 -15.66
CA GLN A 246 -9.65 -10.91 -14.63
C GLN A 246 -8.17 -10.92 -15.05
N TYR A 247 -7.91 -11.38 -16.28
CA TYR A 247 -6.56 -11.47 -16.81
C TYR A 247 -5.87 -10.10 -16.81
N TRP A 248 -6.51 -9.07 -17.37
CA TRP A 248 -5.93 -7.74 -17.41
C TRP A 248 -5.77 -7.11 -16.02
N ARG A 249 -6.65 -7.42 -15.04
CA ARG A 249 -6.44 -7.01 -13.64
C ARG A 249 -5.17 -7.62 -13.05
N LEU A 250 -4.93 -8.91 -13.28
CA LEU A 250 -3.69 -9.56 -12.85
C LEU A 250 -2.47 -8.93 -13.53
N ILE A 251 -2.50 -8.79 -14.85
CA ILE A 251 -1.37 -8.29 -15.66
C ILE A 251 -0.99 -6.85 -15.26
N PHE A 252 -1.97 -5.95 -15.15
CA PHE A 252 -1.68 -4.58 -14.74
C PHE A 252 -1.26 -4.48 -13.27
N TRP A 253 -1.79 -5.31 -12.39
CA TRP A 253 -1.32 -5.39 -11.01
C TRP A 253 0.16 -5.79 -10.96
N LEU A 254 0.56 -6.84 -11.68
CA LEU A 254 1.96 -7.28 -11.78
C LEU A 254 2.86 -6.17 -12.34
N ALA A 255 2.47 -5.52 -13.44
CA ALA A 255 3.22 -4.44 -14.06
C ALA A 255 3.44 -3.26 -13.09
N LEU A 256 2.39 -2.84 -12.35
CA LEU A 256 2.48 -1.75 -11.38
C LEU A 256 3.36 -2.10 -10.18
N ARG A 257 3.27 -3.32 -9.66
CA ARG A 257 4.10 -3.77 -8.53
C ARG A 257 5.56 -3.87 -8.93
N ARG A 258 5.84 -4.50 -10.07
CA ARG A 258 7.19 -4.57 -10.62
C ARG A 258 7.78 -3.18 -10.87
N ARG A 259 7.03 -2.28 -11.49
CA ARG A 259 7.46 -0.89 -11.73
C ARG A 259 7.78 -0.15 -10.43
N ALA A 260 6.97 -0.33 -9.37
CA ALA A 260 7.23 0.27 -8.06
C ALA A 260 8.59 -0.18 -7.48
N VAL A 261 8.92 -1.47 -7.58
CA VAL A 261 10.20 -2.04 -7.15
C VAL A 261 11.36 -1.54 -8.01
N LEU A 262 11.23 -1.56 -9.35
CA LEU A 262 12.26 -1.12 -10.29
C LEU A 262 12.63 0.36 -10.11
N THR A 263 11.63 1.21 -9.87
CA THR A 263 11.82 2.66 -9.72
C THR A 263 12.05 3.08 -8.27
N ASN A 264 12.06 2.15 -7.33
CA ASN A 264 12.08 2.43 -5.90
C ASN A 264 11.06 3.53 -5.51
N THR A 265 9.85 3.43 -6.05
CA THR A 265 8.81 4.44 -5.82
C THR A 265 7.64 3.78 -5.12
N TRP A 266 7.43 4.17 -3.86
CA TRP A 266 6.27 3.70 -3.12
C TRP A 266 4.96 4.19 -3.77
N ARG A 267 4.00 3.29 -3.86
CA ARG A 267 2.61 3.57 -4.25
C ARG A 267 1.69 2.63 -3.48
N ALA A 268 0.58 3.13 -2.99
CA ALA A 268 -0.47 2.30 -2.42
C ALA A 268 -0.87 1.19 -3.41
N SER A 269 -1.28 0.05 -2.91
CA SER A 269 -1.55 -1.15 -3.71
C SER A 269 -2.70 -1.95 -3.13
N GLN A 270 -3.46 -2.63 -3.99
CA GLN A 270 -4.39 -3.65 -3.52
C GLN A 270 -3.66 -4.95 -3.18
N ALA A 271 -4.22 -5.72 -2.22
CA ALA A 271 -3.88 -7.12 -2.09
C ALA A 271 -4.57 -7.93 -3.19
N LEU A 272 -3.83 -8.84 -3.81
CA LEU A 272 -4.33 -9.74 -4.84
C LEU A 272 -4.77 -11.06 -4.22
N ALA A 273 -6.05 -11.40 -4.27
CA ALA A 273 -6.58 -12.68 -3.83
C ALA A 273 -6.87 -13.60 -5.03
N LEU A 274 -6.26 -14.78 -5.03
CA LEU A 274 -6.48 -15.85 -5.99
C LEU A 274 -7.35 -16.92 -5.31
N VAL A 275 -8.59 -17.07 -5.73
CA VAL A 275 -9.59 -17.96 -5.13
C VAL A 275 -10.00 -19.01 -6.13
N GLY A 276 -10.01 -20.29 -5.75
CA GLY A 276 -10.42 -21.37 -6.62
C GLY A 276 -10.06 -22.75 -6.05
N PRO A 277 -10.39 -23.84 -6.74
CA PRO A 277 -10.23 -25.19 -6.21
C PRO A 277 -8.79 -25.53 -5.84
N ALA A 278 -8.63 -26.49 -4.95
CA ALA A 278 -7.32 -27.01 -4.56
C ALA A 278 -6.54 -27.50 -5.81
N ALA A 279 -5.22 -27.30 -5.80
CA ALA A 279 -4.29 -27.74 -6.86
C ALA A 279 -4.55 -27.14 -8.27
N CYS A 280 -5.22 -25.98 -8.39
CA CYS A 280 -5.39 -25.31 -9.68
C CYS A 280 -4.19 -24.42 -10.10
N GLY A 281 -3.15 -24.26 -9.26
CA GLY A 281 -1.94 -23.51 -9.61
C GLY A 281 -1.77 -22.15 -8.88
N LYS A 282 -2.65 -21.74 -7.99
CA LYS A 282 -2.60 -20.45 -7.25
C LYS A 282 -1.25 -20.21 -6.56
N SER A 283 -0.84 -21.14 -5.70
CA SER A 283 0.42 -21.04 -4.95
C SER A 283 1.65 -21.13 -5.86
N PHE A 284 1.54 -21.81 -6.99
CA PHE A 284 2.58 -21.83 -8.01
C PHE A 284 2.76 -20.44 -8.63
N VAL A 285 1.67 -19.75 -9.00
CA VAL A 285 1.74 -18.35 -9.50
C VAL A 285 2.36 -17.43 -8.46
N GLN A 286 2.01 -17.56 -7.18
CA GLN A 286 2.60 -16.74 -6.11
C GLN A 286 4.12 -16.94 -6.04
N ALA A 287 4.59 -18.18 -5.98
CA ALA A 287 6.01 -18.49 -5.79
C ALA A 287 6.84 -18.32 -7.05
N ALA A 288 6.36 -18.88 -8.18
CA ALA A 288 7.15 -18.97 -9.41
C ALA A 288 7.05 -17.72 -10.30
N VAL A 289 5.93 -16.99 -10.24
CA VAL A 289 5.73 -15.79 -11.06
C VAL A 289 5.89 -14.52 -10.21
N ILE A 290 5.01 -14.29 -9.23
CA ILE A 290 4.97 -13.02 -8.50
C ILE A 290 6.27 -12.78 -7.74
N THR A 291 6.69 -13.74 -6.91
CA THR A 291 7.92 -13.60 -6.10
C THR A 291 9.14 -13.34 -6.99
N ARG A 292 9.30 -14.10 -8.07
CA ARG A 292 10.47 -13.99 -8.94
C ARG A 292 10.51 -12.67 -9.72
N LEU A 293 9.36 -12.18 -10.20
CA LEU A 293 9.26 -10.87 -10.86
C LEU A 293 9.68 -9.71 -9.96
N LEU A 294 9.48 -9.84 -8.64
CA LEU A 294 9.70 -8.79 -7.66
C LEU A 294 11.08 -8.84 -6.99
N GLY A 295 11.92 -9.82 -7.31
CA GLY A 295 13.28 -9.90 -6.74
C GLY A 295 13.56 -11.17 -5.94
N GLY A 296 12.60 -12.10 -5.86
CA GLY A 296 12.80 -13.43 -5.28
C GLY A 296 12.60 -13.54 -3.77
N ARG A 297 12.42 -12.41 -3.05
CA ARG A 297 12.23 -12.41 -1.58
C ARG A 297 10.74 -12.49 -1.22
N ILE A 298 10.41 -13.41 -0.31
CA ILE A 298 9.03 -13.71 0.12
C ILE A 298 8.93 -13.77 1.63
N ALA A 299 7.86 -13.24 2.21
CA ALA A 299 7.54 -13.37 3.63
C ALA A 299 6.09 -13.81 3.84
N LYS A 300 5.82 -14.40 4.99
CA LYS A 300 4.51 -14.94 5.41
C LYS A 300 3.88 -14.04 6.50
N PRO A 301 3.09 -13.02 6.15
CA PRO A 301 2.63 -12.00 7.09
C PRO A 301 1.44 -12.44 7.96
N TYR A 302 0.78 -13.57 7.67
CA TYR A 302 -0.51 -13.93 8.26
C TYR A 302 -0.51 -13.97 9.79
N ARG A 303 0.54 -14.53 10.41
CA ARG A 303 0.64 -14.60 11.87
C ARG A 303 0.67 -13.22 12.53
N TYR A 304 1.36 -12.26 11.91
CA TYR A 304 1.38 -10.87 12.37
C TYR A 304 0.02 -10.21 12.13
N MET A 305 -0.53 -10.33 10.93
CA MET A 305 -1.77 -9.68 10.53
C MET A 305 -3.00 -10.22 11.28
N SER A 306 -2.99 -11.48 11.71
CA SER A 306 -4.03 -12.09 12.54
C SER A 306 -3.88 -11.82 14.05
N GLY A 307 -2.80 -11.11 14.45
CA GLY A 307 -2.52 -10.80 15.84
C GLY A 307 -1.86 -11.93 16.64
N ALA A 308 -1.39 -13.00 15.99
CA ALA A 308 -0.71 -14.11 16.66
C ALA A 308 0.74 -13.79 17.07
N THR A 309 1.32 -12.69 16.60
CA THR A 309 2.62 -12.14 17.00
C THR A 309 2.62 -10.63 16.82
N GLU A 310 3.40 -9.93 17.65
CA GLU A 310 3.64 -8.48 17.54
C GLU A 310 4.91 -8.17 16.72
N PHE A 311 5.75 -9.19 16.46
CA PHE A 311 7.00 -9.01 15.72
C PHE A 311 6.75 -9.15 14.22
N ASN A 312 7.30 -8.21 13.46
CA ASN A 312 7.12 -8.11 12.00
C ASN A 312 8.42 -7.78 11.25
N GLY A 313 9.57 -7.81 11.92
CA GLY A 313 10.84 -7.39 11.33
C GLY A 313 11.24 -8.18 10.08
N ASP A 314 10.85 -9.46 10.00
CA ASP A 314 11.10 -10.36 8.87
C ASP A 314 10.33 -9.94 7.60
N LEU A 315 9.19 -9.26 7.76
CA LEU A 315 8.38 -8.82 6.63
C LEU A 315 9.09 -7.72 5.81
N PHE A 316 9.91 -6.91 6.47
CA PHE A 316 10.52 -5.74 5.84
C PHE A 316 11.63 -6.07 4.84
N ALA A 317 12.20 -7.27 4.90
CA ALA A 317 13.23 -7.73 3.99
C ALA A 317 12.69 -8.31 2.66
N SER A 318 11.37 -8.41 2.48
CA SER A 318 10.76 -9.13 1.36
C SER A 318 9.76 -8.26 0.60
N GLU A 319 9.87 -8.20 -0.72
CA GLU A 319 8.95 -7.47 -1.60
C GLU A 319 7.59 -8.15 -1.69
N HIS A 320 7.56 -9.48 -1.60
CA HIS A 320 6.33 -10.25 -1.72
C HIS A 320 5.85 -10.77 -0.35
N LEU A 321 4.73 -10.20 0.12
CA LEU A 321 3.99 -10.69 1.27
C LEU A 321 2.97 -11.73 0.78
N CYS A 322 3.19 -12.99 1.13
CA CYS A 322 2.41 -14.13 0.61
C CYS A 322 1.61 -14.80 1.73
N ILE A 323 0.29 -14.82 1.58
CA ILE A 323 -0.63 -15.61 2.41
C ILE A 323 -1.09 -16.80 1.56
N SER A 324 -0.85 -18.02 2.05
CA SER A 324 -1.25 -19.26 1.37
C SER A 324 -1.50 -20.36 2.38
N ASP A 325 -2.52 -21.17 2.14
CA ASP A 325 -2.87 -22.35 2.92
C ASP A 325 -3.08 -22.09 4.43
N GLU A 326 -3.57 -20.91 4.77
CA GLU A 326 -3.80 -20.48 6.15
C GLU A 326 -5.18 -20.93 6.63
N ALA A 327 -5.27 -21.29 7.89
CA ALA A 327 -6.54 -21.56 8.54
C ALA A 327 -7.27 -20.24 8.85
N PRO A 328 -8.61 -20.19 8.72
CA PRO A 328 -9.38 -19.02 9.13
C PRO A 328 -9.09 -18.62 10.58
N GLY A 329 -9.03 -17.32 10.84
CA GLY A 329 -8.96 -16.79 12.20
C GLY A 329 -10.13 -17.33 13.04
N ARG A 330 -9.84 -17.74 14.29
CA ARG A 330 -10.82 -18.40 15.17
C ARG A 330 -12.03 -17.53 15.51
N ASP A 331 -11.89 -16.21 15.38
CA ASP A 331 -12.92 -15.25 15.71
C ASP A 331 -12.96 -14.06 14.73
N ILE A 332 -14.01 -13.26 14.87
CA ILE A 332 -14.23 -12.06 14.05
C ILE A 332 -13.15 -10.97 14.30
N HIS A 333 -12.50 -10.97 15.47
CA HIS A 333 -11.47 -10.01 15.80
C HIS A 333 -10.21 -10.26 14.98
N SER A 334 -9.76 -11.50 14.87
CA SER A 334 -8.63 -11.90 14.03
C SER A 334 -8.87 -11.56 12.56
N ARG A 335 -10.09 -11.77 12.05
CA ARG A 335 -10.46 -11.42 10.68
C ARG A 335 -10.49 -9.89 10.44
N ARG A 336 -10.98 -9.11 11.41
CA ARG A 336 -10.95 -7.64 11.36
C ARG A 336 -9.53 -7.10 11.47
N SER A 337 -8.71 -7.70 12.30
CA SER A 337 -7.28 -7.38 12.41
C SER A 337 -6.59 -7.55 11.05
N LEU A 338 -6.83 -8.66 10.36
CA LEU A 338 -6.32 -8.88 9.00
C LEU A 338 -6.74 -7.74 8.05
N GLY A 339 -8.01 -7.34 8.06
CA GLY A 339 -8.52 -6.23 7.25
C GLY A 339 -7.85 -4.89 7.58
N SER A 340 -7.64 -4.60 8.87
CA SER A 340 -6.93 -3.40 9.31
C SER A 340 -5.47 -3.39 8.86
N HIS A 341 -4.79 -4.53 8.94
CA HIS A 341 -3.41 -4.67 8.47
C HIS A 341 -3.30 -4.56 6.94
N ILE A 342 -4.24 -5.12 6.17
CA ILE A 342 -4.27 -4.90 4.71
C ILE A 342 -4.33 -3.39 4.41
N LYS A 343 -5.21 -2.65 5.11
CA LYS A 343 -5.32 -1.19 4.94
C LYS A 343 -4.03 -0.47 5.28
N SER A 344 -3.47 -0.69 6.48
CA SER A 344 -2.28 0.02 6.94
C SER A 344 -1.04 -0.38 6.14
N MET A 345 -0.78 -1.68 5.93
CA MET A 345 0.45 -2.13 5.27
C MET A 345 0.53 -1.74 3.79
N LEU A 346 -0.61 -1.66 3.09
CA LEU A 346 -0.62 -1.38 1.65
C LEU A 346 -0.98 0.07 1.29
N PHE A 347 -1.54 0.84 2.22
CA PHE A 347 -2.00 2.20 1.94
C PHE A 347 -1.32 3.30 2.78
N ASP A 348 -0.54 2.94 3.80
CA ASP A 348 0.28 3.87 4.56
C ASP A 348 1.75 3.70 4.15
N ILE A 349 2.43 4.83 3.87
CA ILE A 349 3.83 4.80 3.43
C ILE A 349 4.79 4.47 4.57
N ASP A 350 4.51 4.98 5.76
CA ASP A 350 5.34 4.82 6.94
C ASP A 350 4.89 3.61 7.75
N GLN A 351 5.75 2.60 7.87
CA GLN A 351 5.46 1.33 8.54
C GLN A 351 6.33 1.16 9.78
N SER A 352 5.71 0.77 10.90
CA SER A 352 6.45 0.45 12.12
C SER A 352 7.06 -0.95 12.03
N CYS A 353 8.37 -1.03 11.89
CA CYS A 353 9.14 -2.27 11.98
C CYS A 353 9.47 -2.55 13.45
N HIS A 354 9.02 -3.68 13.95
CA HIS A 354 9.24 -4.12 15.33
C HIS A 354 10.02 -5.45 15.34
N PRO A 355 11.36 -5.41 15.19
CA PRO A 355 12.18 -6.60 15.25
C PRO A 355 12.23 -7.15 16.68
N LYS A 356 12.41 -8.46 16.83
CA LYS A 356 12.57 -9.08 18.16
C LYS A 356 13.81 -8.53 18.87
N ASN A 357 13.66 -8.12 20.12
CA ASN A 357 14.72 -7.59 20.99
C ASN A 357 15.40 -6.30 20.49
N ARG A 358 14.72 -5.51 19.68
CA ARG A 358 15.20 -4.19 19.20
C ARG A 358 14.09 -3.14 19.32
N GLN A 359 14.49 -1.87 19.37
CA GLN A 359 13.52 -0.77 19.34
C GLN A 359 12.81 -0.73 17.98
N ALA A 360 11.53 -0.37 18.01
CA ALA A 360 10.76 -0.14 16.80
C ALA A 360 11.36 1.01 15.98
N VAL A 361 11.33 0.86 14.67
CA VAL A 361 11.80 1.86 13.72
C VAL A 361 10.78 2.05 12.59
N THR A 362 10.61 3.27 12.10
CA THR A 362 9.75 3.53 10.95
C THR A 362 10.52 3.31 9.67
N LEU A 363 10.01 2.45 8.78
CA LEU A 363 10.57 2.13 7.47
C LEU A 363 9.51 2.34 6.38
N ARG A 364 9.94 2.39 5.13
CA ARG A 364 9.09 2.63 3.94
C ARG A 364 9.22 1.50 2.93
N PRO A 365 8.78 0.28 3.24
CA PRO A 365 8.90 -0.85 2.33
C PRO A 365 8.00 -0.71 1.11
N ILE A 366 8.42 -1.27 -0.02
CA ILE A 366 7.62 -1.40 -1.23
C ILE A 366 7.10 -2.83 -1.30
N TRP A 367 5.89 -3.04 -0.83
CA TRP A 367 5.27 -4.36 -0.75
C TRP A 367 4.27 -4.63 -1.88
N ALA A 368 4.24 -5.90 -2.29
CA ALA A 368 3.14 -6.51 -3.02
C ALA A 368 2.58 -7.65 -2.16
N MET A 369 1.28 -7.68 -1.94
CA MET A 369 0.63 -8.72 -1.14
C MET A 369 -0.24 -9.60 -2.02
N SER A 370 -0.07 -10.93 -1.90
CA SER A 370 -0.97 -11.89 -2.52
C SER A 370 -1.52 -12.90 -1.51
N ILE A 371 -2.75 -13.33 -1.75
CA ILE A 371 -3.50 -14.28 -0.92
C ILE A 371 -3.97 -15.40 -1.84
N SER A 372 -3.70 -16.65 -1.52
CA SER A 372 -4.29 -17.80 -2.22
C SER A 372 -5.21 -18.58 -1.28
N LEU A 373 -6.42 -18.86 -1.74
CA LEU A 373 -7.46 -19.53 -0.97
C LEU A 373 -8.14 -20.58 -1.83
N ASN A 374 -8.58 -21.64 -1.19
CA ASN A 374 -9.55 -22.52 -1.80
C ASN A 374 -10.96 -21.91 -1.73
N ASP A 375 -11.81 -22.29 -2.69
CA ASP A 375 -13.14 -21.71 -2.86
C ASP A 375 -14.22 -22.35 -1.96
N GLU A 376 -13.84 -23.31 -1.08
CA GLU A 376 -14.78 -23.79 -0.09
C GLU A 376 -15.14 -22.68 0.93
N PRO A 377 -16.40 -22.61 1.41
CA PRO A 377 -16.88 -21.53 2.29
C PRO A 377 -16.05 -21.34 3.57
N GLU A 378 -15.50 -22.43 4.12
CA GLU A 378 -14.65 -22.39 5.30
C GLU A 378 -13.33 -21.66 5.01
N ASN A 379 -12.74 -21.87 3.84
CA ASN A 379 -11.47 -21.26 3.45
C ASN A 379 -11.64 -19.78 3.08
N LEU A 380 -12.79 -19.40 2.52
CA LEU A 380 -13.11 -18.00 2.24
C LEU A 380 -13.18 -17.15 3.51
N GLN A 381 -13.40 -17.75 4.67
CA GLN A 381 -13.37 -17.05 5.96
C GLN A 381 -11.97 -16.57 6.38
N VAL A 382 -10.90 -16.92 5.67
CA VAL A 382 -9.58 -16.31 5.85
C VAL A 382 -9.63 -14.83 5.44
N LEU A 383 -10.41 -14.48 4.41
CA LEU A 383 -10.60 -13.08 4.05
C LEU A 383 -11.35 -12.31 5.13
N PRO A 384 -10.98 -11.05 5.37
CA PRO A 384 -11.73 -10.19 6.26
C PRO A 384 -13.14 -9.93 5.72
N PRO A 385 -14.11 -9.58 6.57
CA PRO A 385 -15.41 -9.13 6.10
C PRO A 385 -15.24 -7.94 5.15
N LEU A 386 -15.83 -8.04 3.95
CA LEU A 386 -15.75 -7.01 2.92
C LEU A 386 -16.71 -5.87 3.26
N ASP A 387 -16.21 -4.87 3.95
CA ASP A 387 -16.89 -3.59 4.11
C ASP A 387 -16.50 -2.61 2.96
N PRO A 388 -17.25 -1.52 2.73
CA PRO A 388 -16.94 -0.56 1.68
C PRO A 388 -15.52 0.03 1.77
N SER A 389 -14.94 0.09 2.99
CA SER A 389 -13.59 0.62 3.21
C SER A 389 -12.48 -0.37 2.88
N LEU A 390 -12.81 -1.63 2.61
CA LEU A 390 -11.87 -2.69 2.27
C LEU A 390 -12.03 -3.16 0.81
N MET A 391 -13.22 -3.02 0.24
CA MET A 391 -13.51 -3.47 -1.13
C MET A 391 -12.59 -2.82 -2.19
N ASP A 392 -12.25 -1.53 -2.03
CA ASP A 392 -11.32 -0.83 -2.93
C ASP A 392 -9.85 -1.27 -2.77
N LYS A 393 -9.55 -2.06 -1.74
CA LYS A 393 -8.20 -2.49 -1.37
C LYS A 393 -7.88 -3.94 -1.74
N LEU A 394 -8.82 -4.61 -2.37
CA LEU A 394 -8.70 -6.01 -2.77
C LEU A 394 -9.02 -6.17 -4.26
N ILE A 395 -8.19 -6.96 -4.93
CA ILE A 395 -8.50 -7.56 -6.23
C ILE A 395 -8.73 -9.04 -5.97
N ILE A 396 -9.95 -9.53 -6.21
CA ILE A 396 -10.31 -10.93 -5.97
C ILE A 396 -10.59 -11.59 -7.30
N LEU A 397 -9.75 -12.53 -7.68
CA LEU A 397 -9.81 -13.27 -8.93
C LEU A 397 -10.22 -14.71 -8.67
N ARG A 398 -11.10 -15.25 -9.52
CA ARG A 398 -11.49 -16.65 -9.52
C ARG A 398 -10.54 -17.45 -10.40
N CYS A 399 -9.91 -18.45 -9.81
CA CYS A 399 -9.07 -19.41 -10.50
C CYS A 399 -9.83 -20.71 -10.78
N VAL A 400 -9.52 -21.37 -11.88
CA VAL A 400 -10.13 -22.65 -12.26
C VAL A 400 -9.08 -23.71 -12.53
N ARG A 401 -9.45 -24.98 -12.42
CA ARG A 401 -8.65 -26.08 -12.94
C ARG A 401 -8.70 -26.07 -14.46
N HIS A 402 -7.55 -26.17 -15.09
CA HIS A 402 -7.45 -26.25 -16.54
C HIS A 402 -6.36 -27.24 -16.93
N GLN A 403 -6.48 -27.81 -18.10
CA GLN A 403 -5.42 -28.65 -18.68
C GLN A 403 -4.43 -27.77 -19.43
N LEU A 404 -3.15 -28.05 -19.29
CA LEU A 404 -2.15 -27.39 -20.10
C LEU A 404 -2.26 -27.83 -21.56
N PRO A 405 -2.22 -26.90 -22.51
CA PRO A 405 -2.29 -27.25 -23.93
C PRO A 405 -0.98 -27.88 -24.48
N TRP A 406 -0.01 -28.13 -23.61
CA TRP A 406 1.30 -28.66 -23.97
C TRP A 406 1.52 -30.06 -23.39
N PRO A 407 2.16 -31.00 -24.14
CA PRO A 407 2.42 -32.33 -23.64
C PRO A 407 3.51 -32.37 -22.57
N GLY A 408 3.41 -33.34 -21.65
CA GLY A 408 4.40 -33.60 -20.61
C GLY A 408 3.83 -33.60 -19.19
N PRO A 409 4.64 -33.95 -18.17
CA PRO A 409 4.27 -33.84 -16.77
C PRO A 409 4.00 -32.36 -16.41
N GLU A 410 2.80 -32.08 -15.91
CA GLU A 410 2.28 -30.70 -15.75
C GLU A 410 3.24 -29.77 -15.00
N ILE A 411 3.79 -30.20 -13.87
CA ILE A 411 4.68 -29.37 -13.05
C ILE A 411 6.03 -29.10 -13.75
N GLU A 412 6.56 -30.03 -14.53
CA GLU A 412 7.80 -29.84 -15.26
C GLU A 412 7.60 -28.92 -16.45
N VAL A 413 6.48 -29.07 -17.16
CA VAL A 413 6.09 -28.18 -18.26
C VAL A 413 5.96 -26.76 -17.74
N LEU A 414 5.25 -26.53 -16.62
CA LEU A 414 5.10 -25.21 -16.02
C LEU A 414 6.44 -24.62 -15.58
N ARG A 415 7.30 -25.40 -14.92
CA ARG A 415 8.64 -24.93 -14.53
C ARG A 415 9.45 -24.51 -15.74
N ASN A 416 9.48 -25.32 -16.79
CA ASN A 416 10.20 -24.97 -18.01
C ASN A 416 9.68 -23.70 -18.68
N ILE A 417 8.35 -23.51 -18.75
CA ILE A 417 7.74 -22.28 -19.26
C ILE A 417 8.21 -21.08 -18.43
N ILE A 418 8.11 -21.17 -17.10
CA ILE A 418 8.50 -20.06 -16.21
C ILE A 418 10.00 -19.78 -16.35
N ASP A 419 10.85 -20.79 -16.35
CA ASP A 419 12.30 -20.59 -16.41
C ASP A 419 12.77 -19.98 -17.74
N THR A 420 12.09 -20.31 -18.83
CA THR A 420 12.44 -19.80 -20.16
C THR A 420 11.78 -18.48 -20.52
N GLU A 421 10.53 -18.26 -20.15
CA GLU A 421 9.74 -17.11 -20.62
C GLU A 421 9.59 -15.98 -19.58
N LEU A 422 9.88 -16.23 -18.31
CA LEU A 422 9.66 -15.20 -17.26
C LEU A 422 10.47 -13.90 -17.50
N PRO A 423 11.72 -13.92 -18.00
CA PRO A 423 12.44 -12.69 -18.37
C PRO A 423 11.77 -11.93 -19.52
N ALA A 424 11.21 -12.64 -20.51
CA ALA A 424 10.46 -12.02 -21.60
C ALA A 424 9.11 -11.48 -21.12
N PHE A 425 8.45 -12.19 -20.21
CA PHE A 425 7.23 -11.71 -19.57
C PHE A 425 7.48 -10.47 -18.71
N ALA A 426 8.62 -10.40 -18.02
CA ALA A 426 9.06 -9.20 -17.31
C ALA A 426 9.22 -8.01 -18.27
N HIS A 427 9.84 -8.21 -19.44
CA HIS A 427 9.97 -7.19 -20.48
C HIS A 427 8.60 -6.73 -21.02
N TYR A 428 7.71 -7.67 -21.27
CA TYR A 428 6.33 -7.37 -21.67
C TYR A 428 5.62 -6.49 -20.63
N LEU A 429 5.69 -6.85 -19.34
CA LEU A 429 5.08 -6.09 -18.24
C LEU A 429 5.66 -4.66 -18.13
N ASP A 430 6.97 -4.49 -18.32
CA ASP A 430 7.64 -3.20 -18.22
C ASP A 430 7.18 -2.21 -19.29
N GLY A 431 6.75 -2.71 -20.46
CA GLY A 431 6.20 -1.91 -21.56
C GLY A 431 4.73 -1.53 -21.43
N LEU A 432 3.98 -2.12 -20.49
CA LEU A 432 2.54 -1.91 -20.39
C LEU A 432 2.15 -0.56 -19.77
N THR A 433 1.07 0.01 -20.28
CA THR A 433 0.39 1.17 -19.68
C THR A 433 -1.02 0.79 -19.29
N VAL A 434 -1.43 1.16 -18.07
CA VAL A 434 -2.81 0.91 -17.61
C VAL A 434 -3.76 1.82 -18.39
N PRO A 435 -4.81 1.28 -19.04
CA PRO A 435 -5.81 2.09 -19.74
C PRO A 435 -6.56 3.03 -18.78
N ASP A 436 -6.95 4.21 -19.26
CA ASP A 436 -7.56 5.27 -18.43
C ASP A 436 -8.80 4.79 -17.67
N HIS A 437 -9.65 3.97 -18.29
CA HIS A 437 -10.87 3.45 -17.67
C HIS A 437 -10.59 2.49 -16.50
N LEU A 438 -9.37 1.94 -16.39
CA LEU A 438 -8.93 1.06 -15.30
C LEU A 438 -8.09 1.79 -14.24
N ILE A 439 -7.73 3.06 -14.46
CA ILE A 439 -6.92 3.83 -13.52
C ILE A 439 -7.75 4.19 -12.28
N GLU A 440 -7.15 3.97 -11.11
CA GLU A 440 -7.56 4.51 -9.82
C GLU A 440 -6.40 5.35 -9.26
N PRO A 441 -6.62 6.65 -8.92
CA PRO A 441 -5.53 7.57 -8.60
C PRO A 441 -4.65 7.15 -7.40
N ARG A 442 -5.23 6.52 -6.38
CA ARG A 442 -4.49 6.14 -5.15
C ARG A 442 -3.53 4.97 -5.37
N CYS A 443 -3.98 3.91 -6.03
CA CYS A 443 -3.24 2.66 -6.17
C CYS A 443 -2.90 2.28 -7.61
N GLY A 444 -3.34 3.07 -8.58
CA GLY A 444 -3.02 2.93 -9.99
C GLY A 444 -3.92 1.97 -10.75
N LEU A 445 -4.73 1.16 -10.08
CA LEU A 445 -5.64 0.21 -10.71
C LEU A 445 -6.96 0.16 -9.93
N LYS A 446 -8.09 0.18 -10.62
CA LYS A 446 -9.41 -0.03 -10.02
C LYS A 446 -9.52 -1.43 -9.44
N ALA A 447 -10.05 -1.54 -8.23
CA ALA A 447 -10.35 -2.81 -7.60
C ALA A 447 -11.30 -3.66 -8.46
N TYR A 448 -11.21 -4.97 -8.25
CA TYR A 448 -12.06 -5.94 -8.93
C TYR A 448 -12.36 -7.09 -7.97
N GLN A 449 -13.62 -7.52 -7.92
CA GLN A 449 -14.03 -8.73 -7.22
C GLN A 449 -14.86 -9.59 -8.18
N HIS A 450 -14.43 -10.82 -8.39
CA HIS A 450 -15.19 -11.75 -9.22
C HIS A 450 -16.60 -11.96 -8.65
N PRO A 451 -17.69 -11.76 -9.43
CA PRO A 451 -19.07 -11.73 -8.93
C PRO A 451 -19.45 -12.96 -8.10
N ALA A 452 -19.12 -14.17 -8.58
CA ALA A 452 -19.47 -15.40 -7.86
C ALA A 452 -18.77 -15.48 -6.50
N ILE A 453 -17.47 -15.10 -6.41
CA ILE A 453 -16.75 -15.12 -5.13
C ILE A 453 -17.26 -14.03 -4.19
N LEU A 454 -17.62 -12.87 -4.73
CA LEU A 454 -18.22 -11.79 -3.94
C LEU A 454 -19.56 -12.23 -3.33
N GLU A 455 -20.41 -12.89 -4.11
CA GLU A 455 -21.68 -13.44 -3.65
C GLU A 455 -21.49 -14.45 -2.51
N GLU A 456 -20.57 -15.41 -2.67
CA GLU A 456 -20.23 -16.39 -1.63
C GLU A 456 -19.72 -15.71 -0.34
N LEU A 457 -18.85 -14.71 -0.46
CA LEU A 457 -18.35 -13.93 0.68
C LEU A 457 -19.45 -13.12 1.38
N MET A 458 -20.40 -12.59 0.61
CA MET A 458 -21.56 -11.89 1.16
C MET A 458 -22.47 -12.84 1.93
N GLN A 459 -22.72 -14.05 1.43
CA GLN A 459 -23.50 -15.08 2.14
C GLN A 459 -22.87 -15.51 3.47
N LEU A 460 -21.55 -15.44 3.59
CA LEU A 460 -20.83 -15.73 4.82
C LEU A 460 -20.84 -14.57 5.85
N SER A 461 -21.33 -13.40 5.46
CA SER A 461 -21.40 -12.25 6.35
C SER A 461 -22.47 -12.45 7.45
N PRO A 462 -22.24 -11.96 8.68
CA PRO A 462 -23.25 -12.03 9.75
C PRO A 462 -24.56 -11.34 9.36
N GLU A 463 -24.49 -10.30 8.57
CA GLU A 463 -25.64 -9.55 8.07
C GLU A 463 -26.50 -10.42 7.15
N HIS A 464 -25.88 -11.14 6.22
CA HIS A 464 -26.60 -12.04 5.31
C HIS A 464 -27.15 -13.27 6.02
N GLN A 465 -26.39 -13.83 6.98
CA GLN A 465 -26.87 -14.90 7.83
C GLN A 465 -28.09 -14.45 8.66
N LEU A 466 -28.07 -13.21 9.18
CA LEU A 466 -29.22 -12.66 9.90
C LEU A 466 -30.45 -12.53 9.00
N ILE A 467 -30.31 -11.98 7.78
CA ILE A 467 -31.48 -11.80 6.89
C ILE A 467 -32.03 -13.16 6.45
N GLY A 468 -31.16 -14.14 6.14
CA GLY A 468 -31.59 -15.50 5.83
C GLY A 468 -32.32 -16.18 7.00
N LEU A 469 -31.86 -15.95 8.23
CA LEU A 469 -32.52 -16.48 9.43
C LEU A 469 -33.87 -15.79 9.67
N ILE A 470 -33.96 -14.47 9.43
CA ILE A 470 -35.23 -13.72 9.48
C ILE A 470 -36.21 -14.26 8.45
N ASP A 471 -35.76 -14.50 7.21
CA ASP A 471 -36.64 -15.01 6.14
C ASP A 471 -37.17 -16.40 6.47
N THR A 472 -36.33 -17.24 7.05
CA THR A 472 -36.68 -18.62 7.41
C THR A 472 -37.58 -18.70 8.66
N VAL A 473 -37.36 -17.83 9.66
CA VAL A 473 -38.07 -17.93 10.95
C VAL A 473 -39.30 -17.02 10.99
N ILE A 474 -39.16 -15.78 10.55
CA ILE A 474 -40.22 -14.76 10.68
C ILE A 474 -41.14 -14.81 9.46
N PHE A 475 -40.61 -15.07 8.27
CA PHE A 475 -41.39 -15.01 7.01
C PHE A 475 -41.65 -16.40 6.40
N GLU A 476 -41.43 -17.51 7.14
CA GLU A 476 -41.72 -18.88 6.64
C GLU A 476 -43.17 -18.99 6.10
N ASN A 477 -44.14 -18.41 6.81
CA ASN A 477 -45.55 -18.42 6.46
C ASN A 477 -46.24 -17.03 6.59
N GLU A 478 -45.48 -15.98 6.90
CA GLU A 478 -45.99 -14.63 7.10
C GLU A 478 -45.58 -13.69 5.96
N PHE A 479 -46.52 -12.93 5.43
CA PHE A 479 -46.29 -11.93 4.39
C PHE A 479 -46.46 -10.49 4.90
N LEU A 480 -46.61 -10.35 6.23
CA LEU A 480 -46.76 -9.04 6.87
C LEU A 480 -45.42 -8.51 7.35
N THR A 481 -45.26 -7.19 7.22
CA THR A 481 -44.05 -6.51 7.74
C THR A 481 -43.87 -6.75 9.23
N TRP A 482 -42.75 -7.36 9.63
CA TRP A 482 -42.39 -7.48 11.02
C TRP A 482 -41.98 -6.14 11.63
N ARG A 483 -42.36 -5.88 12.90
CA ARG A 483 -42.01 -4.64 13.61
C ARG A 483 -41.62 -4.95 15.06
N GLY A 484 -40.47 -4.44 15.50
CA GLY A 484 -39.99 -4.64 16.85
C GLY A 484 -38.65 -3.96 17.13
N THR A 485 -38.11 -4.18 18.31
CA THR A 485 -36.71 -3.81 18.66
C THR A 485 -35.75 -4.92 18.22
N ALA A 486 -34.44 -4.62 18.20
CA ALA A 486 -33.43 -5.65 17.95
C ALA A 486 -33.47 -6.79 18.99
N SER A 487 -33.83 -6.48 20.23
CA SER A 487 -34.00 -7.47 21.29
C SER A 487 -35.22 -8.38 21.06
N ASP A 488 -36.32 -7.82 20.58
CA ASP A 488 -37.54 -8.62 20.28
C ASP A 488 -37.23 -9.60 19.13
N LEU A 489 -36.48 -9.16 18.12
CA LEU A 489 -36.07 -10.00 17.01
C LEU A 489 -35.09 -11.09 17.47
N GLU A 490 -34.08 -10.72 18.26
CA GLU A 490 -33.11 -11.68 18.81
C GLU A 490 -33.80 -12.77 19.63
N THR A 491 -34.76 -12.40 20.48
CA THR A 491 -35.57 -13.36 21.28
C THR A 491 -36.36 -14.28 20.36
N ALA A 492 -37.06 -13.74 19.38
CA ALA A 492 -37.85 -14.56 18.44
C ALA A 492 -37.00 -15.56 17.66
N LEU A 493 -35.78 -15.17 17.26
CA LEU A 493 -34.85 -16.07 16.57
C LEU A 493 -34.26 -17.12 17.48
N ARG A 494 -33.91 -16.78 18.73
CA ARG A 494 -33.41 -17.74 19.75
C ARG A 494 -34.46 -18.74 20.21
N ASP A 495 -35.72 -18.37 20.24
CA ASP A 495 -36.84 -19.24 20.64
C ASP A 495 -37.32 -20.14 19.48
N SER A 496 -36.71 -20.02 18.29
CA SER A 496 -37.05 -20.83 17.12
C SER A 496 -36.31 -22.19 17.08
N LYS A 497 -36.71 -23.03 16.12
CA LYS A 497 -35.97 -24.27 15.81
C LYS A 497 -34.51 -24.05 15.37
N TYR A 498 -34.14 -22.80 15.04
CA TYR A 498 -32.80 -22.36 14.64
C TYR A 498 -32.04 -21.64 15.77
N SER A 499 -32.33 -21.95 17.02
CA SER A 499 -31.70 -21.33 18.19
C SER A 499 -30.16 -21.43 18.17
N ARG A 500 -29.60 -22.56 17.70
CA ARG A 500 -28.14 -22.77 17.61
C ARG A 500 -27.48 -21.81 16.62
N GLU A 501 -28.13 -21.53 15.50
CA GLU A 501 -27.68 -20.57 14.48
C GLU A 501 -27.76 -19.14 15.02
N ALA A 502 -28.84 -18.80 15.71
CA ALA A 502 -29.01 -17.52 16.38
C ALA A 502 -27.93 -17.29 17.46
N ASP A 503 -27.62 -18.31 18.28
CA ASP A 503 -26.56 -18.24 19.30
C ASP A 503 -25.17 -18.03 18.70
N ARG A 504 -24.88 -18.68 17.57
CA ARG A 504 -23.61 -18.48 16.86
C ARG A 504 -23.50 -17.08 16.26
N LEU A 505 -24.63 -16.50 15.84
CA LEU A 505 -24.67 -15.18 15.23
C LEU A 505 -24.58 -14.07 16.28
N PHE A 506 -25.33 -14.19 17.39
CA PHE A 506 -25.42 -13.15 18.43
C PHE A 506 -24.45 -13.39 19.58
N ARG A 507 -23.14 -13.25 19.31
CA ARG A 507 -22.07 -13.48 20.26
C ARG A 507 -21.83 -12.36 21.28
N PHE A 508 -22.47 -11.19 21.10
CA PHE A 508 -22.38 -10.04 22.00
C PHE A 508 -23.72 -9.29 22.06
N ASN A 509 -24.02 -8.66 23.20
CA ASN A 509 -25.33 -8.13 23.56
C ASN A 509 -25.99 -7.15 22.56
N THR A 510 -25.24 -6.53 21.68
CA THR A 510 -25.76 -5.57 20.68
C THR A 510 -25.66 -6.09 19.24
N ALA A 511 -25.33 -7.36 19.06
CA ALA A 511 -25.02 -7.94 17.75
C ALA A 511 -26.18 -7.78 16.76
N CYS A 512 -27.40 -8.14 17.16
CA CYS A 512 -28.59 -8.02 16.33
C CYS A 512 -28.80 -6.57 15.85
N GLY A 513 -28.70 -5.59 16.76
CA GLY A 513 -28.88 -4.18 16.43
C GLY A 513 -27.79 -3.64 15.48
N VAL A 514 -26.56 -4.09 15.64
CA VAL A 514 -25.42 -3.72 14.76
C VAL A 514 -25.63 -4.30 13.37
N TYR A 515 -26.02 -5.55 13.25
CA TYR A 515 -26.26 -6.19 11.94
C TYR A 515 -27.47 -5.60 11.23
N LEU A 516 -28.56 -5.31 11.95
CA LEU A 516 -29.73 -4.62 11.40
C LEU A 516 -29.38 -3.21 10.89
N ALA A 517 -28.50 -2.49 11.59
CA ALA A 517 -28.08 -1.16 11.15
C ALA A 517 -27.33 -1.22 9.81
N ARG A 518 -26.45 -2.20 9.64
CA ARG A 518 -25.70 -2.41 8.39
C ARG A 518 -26.62 -2.91 7.25
N LEU A 519 -27.54 -3.80 7.56
CA LEU A 519 -28.56 -4.24 6.60
C LEU A 519 -29.45 -3.08 6.14
N HIS A 520 -29.80 -2.17 7.05
CA HIS A 520 -30.52 -0.94 6.69
C HIS A 520 -29.73 -0.04 5.73
N GLU A 521 -28.41 0.08 5.93
CA GLU A 521 -27.51 0.83 5.01
C GLU A 521 -27.43 0.17 3.62
N GLN A 522 -27.50 -1.17 3.56
CA GLN A 522 -27.46 -1.93 2.32
C GLN A 522 -28.80 -1.97 1.58
N ASP A 523 -29.90 -2.16 2.30
CA ASP A 523 -31.26 -2.24 1.76
C ASP A 523 -32.26 -1.45 2.64
N PRO A 524 -32.31 -0.11 2.50
CA PRO A 524 -33.19 0.76 3.28
C PRO A 524 -34.66 0.59 2.94
N GLU A 525 -35.01 0.01 1.78
CA GLU A 525 -36.37 -0.26 1.41
C GLU A 525 -36.94 -1.46 2.17
N ARG A 526 -36.16 -2.49 2.34
CA ARG A 526 -36.54 -3.72 3.02
C ARG A 526 -36.45 -3.60 4.54
N ILE A 527 -35.41 -2.96 5.06
CA ILE A 527 -35.13 -2.83 6.49
C ILE A 527 -35.15 -1.36 6.88
N LYS A 528 -36.22 -0.93 7.56
CA LYS A 528 -36.41 0.47 7.96
C LYS A 528 -36.15 0.66 9.43
N LYS A 529 -35.45 1.74 9.76
CA LYS A 529 -35.11 2.14 11.12
C LYS A 529 -35.92 3.37 11.52
N THR A 530 -36.61 3.29 12.65
CA THR A 530 -37.35 4.41 13.24
C THR A 530 -36.93 4.62 14.69
N LYS A 531 -36.94 5.86 15.17
CA LYS A 531 -36.62 6.18 16.56
C LYS A 531 -37.86 6.79 17.20
N THR A 532 -38.44 6.11 18.21
CA THR A 532 -39.63 6.55 18.93
C THR A 532 -39.35 6.49 20.41
N ASN A 533 -39.58 7.59 21.14
CA ASN A 533 -39.37 7.71 22.59
C ASN A 533 -37.97 7.21 23.04
N GLY A 534 -36.91 7.57 22.32
CA GLY A 534 -35.54 7.17 22.63
C GLY A 534 -35.20 5.73 22.27
N LYS A 535 -36.13 4.88 21.91
CA LYS A 535 -35.93 3.49 21.49
C LYS A 535 -35.85 3.36 19.96
N VAL A 536 -34.92 2.56 19.48
CA VAL A 536 -34.83 2.20 18.06
C VAL A 536 -35.78 1.04 17.78
N LYS A 537 -36.65 1.22 16.81
CA LYS A 537 -37.53 0.17 16.27
C LYS A 537 -37.20 -0.10 14.82
N TRP A 538 -37.31 -1.34 14.44
CA TRP A 538 -37.07 -1.85 13.10
C TRP A 538 -38.36 -2.30 12.46
N SER A 539 -38.46 -2.11 11.15
CA SER A 539 -39.54 -2.59 10.32
C SER A 539 -38.93 -3.35 9.16
N ILE A 540 -39.21 -4.63 9.07
CA ILE A 540 -38.60 -5.55 8.09
C ILE A 540 -39.72 -6.09 7.21
N THR A 541 -39.59 -5.88 5.88
CA THR A 541 -40.57 -6.40 4.91
C THR A 541 -40.15 -7.80 4.43
N PRO A 542 -41.13 -8.68 4.10
CA PRO A 542 -40.83 -10.00 3.54
C PRO A 542 -40.00 -9.90 2.26
N PRO A 543 -39.25 -10.98 1.90
CA PRO A 543 -38.58 -11.03 0.63
C PRO A 543 -39.58 -10.93 -0.53
N GLN A 544 -39.23 -10.17 -1.58
CA GLN A 544 -40.00 -10.20 -2.82
C GLN A 544 -39.85 -11.62 -3.39
N LYS A 545 -40.96 -12.32 -3.61
CA LYS A 545 -40.95 -13.55 -4.38
C LYS A 545 -40.39 -13.23 -5.77
N SER A 546 -39.24 -13.76 -6.12
CA SER A 546 -38.82 -13.81 -7.51
C SER A 546 -39.97 -14.48 -8.27
N ALA A 547 -40.54 -13.79 -9.25
CA ALA A 547 -41.45 -14.42 -10.18
C ALA A 547 -40.68 -15.61 -10.79
N ALA A 548 -40.99 -16.80 -10.35
CA ALA A 548 -40.53 -18.00 -11.03
C ALA A 548 -41.05 -17.86 -12.47
N LEU A 549 -40.14 -17.84 -13.41
CA LEU A 549 -40.44 -18.08 -14.81
C LEU A 549 -41.03 -19.47 -14.89
N ASP A 550 -42.38 -19.53 -15.05
CA ASP A 550 -43.06 -20.72 -15.52
C ASP A 550 -42.60 -21.10 -16.93
#